data_dac7d5acc8a28d5587a055654223366c
#
_entry.id   dac7d5acc8a28d5587a055654223366c
#
_cell.length_a   1.000
_cell.length_b   1.000
_cell.length_c   1.000
_cell.angle_alpha   90.00
_cell.angle_beta   90.00
_cell.angle_gamma   90.00
#
_symmetry.space_group_name_H-M   'P 1'
#
loop_
_entity.id
_entity.type
_entity.pdbx_description
1 polymer ?
#
loop_
_entity_poly.entity_id
_entity_poly.type
_entity_poly.pdbx_seq_one_letter_code
_entity_poly.pdbx_strand_id
1 'polypeptide(L)'
;MMRKIRLAAAAALALAPGFASATVLPGPISGDVGGITNLECAAPTVTAAAYTAGNVVGGLVTLPNIFGPKNSGVIESVQINFKSAQTAEFDVSFFKAQPSNSTFTDHAAPAIAAADAFSVLPLLQLTNPKSVLGTETTYGQSGLGTALNTGSTSLWLVVTTPGTPTPASTSDMQVCVTVLAD
;
A
#
# COMPACT_ATOMS: atom_id res chain seq x y z
N MET A 1 56.92 77.99 -14.58
CA MET A 1 56.69 76.78 -13.79
C MET A 1 55.43 76.11 -14.25
N MET A 2 55.53 75.13 -15.14
CA MET A 2 54.35 74.37 -15.67
C MET A 2 54.22 73.04 -14.98
N ARG A 3 53.17 72.84 -14.20
CA ARG A 3 52.82 71.54 -13.57
C ARG A 3 52.08 70.69 -14.60
N LYS A 4 52.69 69.59 -14.98
CA LYS A 4 52.05 68.58 -15.85
C LYS A 4 51.07 67.73 -14.99
N ILE A 5 49.82 67.80 -15.31
CA ILE A 5 48.79 66.92 -14.71
C ILE A 5 48.82 65.60 -15.51
N ARG A 6 49.12 64.52 -14.83
CA ARG A 6 49.01 63.18 -15.42
C ARG A 6 47.58 62.63 -15.14
N LEU A 7 46.88 62.47 -16.26
CA LEU A 7 45.59 61.79 -16.25
C LEU A 7 45.85 60.27 -16.08
N ALA A 8 45.35 59.70 -14.98
CA ALA A 8 45.32 58.28 -14.82
C ALA A 8 44.04 57.71 -15.44
N ALA A 9 44.19 56.86 -16.45
CA ALA A 9 43.07 56.13 -17.07
C ALA A 9 42.64 54.98 -16.15
N ALA A 10 41.43 55.06 -15.64
CA ALA A 10 40.81 53.97 -14.90
C ALA A 10 40.26 52.96 -15.92
N ALA A 11 40.81 51.75 -15.95
CA ALA A 11 40.27 50.66 -16.71
C ALA A 11 39.07 50.07 -15.96
N ALA A 12 37.88 50.26 -16.52
CA ALA A 12 36.66 49.60 -16.01
C ALA A 12 36.64 48.14 -16.45
N LEU A 13 36.85 47.26 -15.52
CA LEU A 13 36.68 45.81 -15.71
C LEU A 13 35.19 45.51 -15.73
N ALA A 14 34.61 45.28 -16.91
CA ALA A 14 33.24 44.84 -17.08
C ALA A 14 33.15 43.35 -16.68
N LEU A 15 32.62 43.06 -15.48
CA LEU A 15 32.16 41.73 -15.14
C LEU A 15 30.87 41.45 -15.96
N ALA A 16 31.00 40.63 -17.00
CA ALA A 16 29.83 40.04 -17.63
C ALA A 16 29.25 38.96 -16.71
N PRO A 17 27.95 39.02 -16.32
CA PRO A 17 27.34 37.92 -15.62
C PRO A 17 27.22 36.73 -16.59
N GLY A 18 28.05 35.72 -16.37
CA GLY A 18 27.90 34.44 -17.05
C GLY A 18 26.60 33.81 -16.60
N PHE A 19 25.57 33.91 -17.43
CA PHE A 19 24.38 33.07 -17.27
C PHE A 19 24.83 31.64 -17.55
N ALA A 20 24.98 30.85 -16.49
CA ALA A 20 25.07 29.42 -16.63
C ALA A 20 23.76 28.96 -17.29
N SER A 21 23.78 28.72 -18.57
CA SER A 21 22.68 28.01 -19.24
C SER A 21 22.59 26.66 -18.59
N ALA A 22 21.55 26.47 -17.77
CA ALA A 22 21.16 25.14 -17.34
C ALA A 22 20.87 24.36 -18.62
N THR A 23 21.77 23.47 -19.00
CA THR A 23 21.54 22.47 -20.02
C THR A 23 20.42 21.60 -19.47
N VAL A 24 19.18 21.88 -19.84
CA VAL A 24 18.11 20.92 -19.76
C VAL A 24 18.58 19.77 -20.65
N LEU A 25 18.99 18.67 -20.02
CA LEU A 25 19.25 17.42 -20.71
C LEU A 25 17.93 17.03 -21.41
N PRO A 26 17.83 17.06 -22.74
CA PRO A 26 16.73 16.45 -23.45
C PRO A 26 17.05 14.95 -23.55
N GLY A 27 16.94 14.26 -22.45
CA GLY A 27 16.69 12.84 -22.46
C GLY A 27 15.19 12.67 -22.44
N PRO A 28 14.57 11.84 -23.29
CA PRO A 28 13.24 11.40 -22.97
C PRO A 28 13.35 10.78 -21.58
N ILE A 29 12.63 11.34 -20.61
CA ILE A 29 12.24 10.59 -19.42
C ILE A 29 11.20 9.59 -19.95
N SER A 30 11.67 8.62 -20.71
CA SER A 30 10.97 7.37 -20.96
C SER A 30 11.25 6.45 -19.77
N GLY A 31 11.08 6.98 -18.57
CA GLY A 31 10.64 6.19 -17.47
C GLY A 31 9.16 6.01 -17.72
N ASP A 32 8.73 4.83 -17.94
CA ASP A 32 7.34 4.43 -17.87
C ASP A 32 6.90 4.76 -16.43
N VAL A 33 6.50 6.03 -16.21
CA VAL A 33 5.93 6.50 -14.94
C VAL A 33 4.44 6.16 -14.94
N GLY A 34 4.06 5.19 -15.76
CA GLY A 34 2.75 4.67 -15.89
C GLY A 34 2.60 3.37 -15.11
N GLY A 35 2.80 3.40 -13.80
CA GLY A 35 2.30 2.32 -12.98
C GLY A 35 0.81 2.18 -13.23
N ILE A 36 0.35 0.98 -13.58
CA ILE A 36 -1.07 0.70 -13.77
C ILE A 36 -1.67 0.57 -12.37
N THR A 37 -2.67 1.40 -12.07
CA THR A 37 -3.44 1.24 -10.83
C THR A 37 -4.40 0.08 -11.00
N ASN A 38 -4.16 -1.00 -10.27
CA ASN A 38 -5.01 -2.18 -10.20
C ASN A 38 -5.80 -2.16 -8.89
N LEU A 39 -7.12 -2.37 -9.00
CA LEU A 39 -8.00 -2.61 -7.87
C LEU A 39 -8.50 -4.05 -7.97
N GLU A 40 -8.13 -4.88 -6.99
CA GLU A 40 -8.60 -6.25 -6.89
C GLU A 40 -9.37 -6.46 -5.59
N CYS A 41 -10.47 -7.19 -5.69
CA CYS A 41 -11.34 -7.52 -4.56
C CYS A 41 -11.55 -9.02 -4.45
N ALA A 42 -11.56 -9.54 -3.22
CA ALA A 42 -11.97 -10.89 -2.91
C ALA A 42 -13.10 -10.87 -1.88
N ALA A 43 -14.00 -11.83 -1.96
CA ALA A 43 -15.07 -12.04 -0.98
C ALA A 43 -14.83 -13.37 -0.27
N PRO A 44 -14.00 -13.38 0.79
CA PRO A 44 -13.73 -14.60 1.54
C PRO A 44 -14.99 -15.07 2.27
N THR A 45 -15.10 -16.39 2.43
CA THR A 45 -16.16 -16.96 3.26
C THR A 45 -15.82 -16.76 4.73
N VAL A 46 -16.72 -16.12 5.47
CA VAL A 46 -16.58 -15.86 6.90
C VAL A 46 -17.58 -16.68 7.71
N THR A 47 -17.28 -16.92 8.98
CA THR A 47 -18.24 -17.55 9.89
C THR A 47 -19.30 -16.55 10.33
N ALA A 48 -20.59 -16.91 10.20
CA ALA A 48 -21.72 -16.09 10.66
C ALA A 48 -21.96 -16.27 12.16
N ALA A 49 -20.95 -15.98 12.97
CA ALA A 49 -20.97 -16.02 14.43
C ALA A 49 -19.95 -15.02 15.00
N ALA A 50 -20.03 -14.74 16.30
CA ALA A 50 -19.08 -13.85 16.96
C ALA A 50 -17.67 -14.44 16.97
N TYR A 51 -16.70 -13.67 16.47
CA TYR A 51 -15.29 -14.03 16.54
C TYR A 51 -14.70 -13.76 17.92
N THR A 52 -13.61 -14.45 18.23
CA THR A 52 -12.78 -14.14 19.40
C THR A 52 -11.59 -13.28 18.97
N ALA A 53 -11.16 -12.39 19.85
CA ALA A 53 -9.96 -11.57 19.59
C ALA A 53 -8.74 -12.42 19.22
N GLY A 54 -8.02 -12.00 18.17
CA GLY A 54 -6.90 -12.73 17.59
C GLY A 54 -7.28 -13.74 16.51
N ASN A 55 -8.57 -13.98 16.25
CA ASN A 55 -8.99 -14.93 15.22
C ASN A 55 -8.81 -14.36 13.81
N VAL A 56 -8.52 -15.25 12.87
CA VAL A 56 -8.55 -15.00 11.42
C VAL A 56 -9.99 -14.83 10.96
N VAL A 57 -10.24 -13.85 10.11
CA VAL A 57 -11.53 -13.55 9.50
C VAL A 57 -11.44 -13.81 8.00
N GLY A 58 -12.10 -14.86 7.53
CA GLY A 58 -12.17 -15.22 6.11
C GLY A 58 -10.98 -16.03 5.55
N GLY A 59 -10.06 -16.48 6.42
CA GLY A 59 -8.93 -17.30 5.98
C GLY A 59 -7.82 -16.55 5.24
N LEU A 60 -7.00 -17.27 4.50
CA LEU A 60 -5.99 -16.68 3.59
C LEU A 60 -6.69 -16.11 2.36
N VAL A 61 -6.57 -14.81 2.17
CA VAL A 61 -7.09 -14.11 0.98
C VAL A 61 -6.00 -14.04 -0.08
N THR A 62 -6.32 -14.45 -1.29
CA THR A 62 -5.45 -14.34 -2.47
C THR A 62 -6.09 -13.36 -3.46
N LEU A 63 -5.33 -12.36 -3.87
CA LEU A 63 -5.70 -11.40 -4.91
C LEU A 63 -4.85 -11.70 -6.14
N PRO A 64 -5.40 -12.41 -7.15
CA PRO A 64 -4.65 -12.84 -8.32
C PRO A 64 -4.41 -11.64 -9.27
N ASN A 65 -3.28 -11.66 -9.98
CA ASN A 65 -2.96 -10.71 -11.07
C ASN A 65 -2.98 -9.22 -10.67
N ILE A 66 -2.89 -8.92 -9.38
CA ILE A 66 -2.89 -7.55 -8.88
C ILE A 66 -1.59 -6.81 -9.23
N PHE A 67 -0.47 -7.52 -9.31
CA PHE A 67 0.78 -7.01 -9.81
C PHE A 67 0.90 -7.25 -11.32
N GLY A 68 1.54 -6.35 -12.02
CA GLY A 68 1.84 -6.50 -13.43
C GLY A 68 2.86 -7.63 -13.70
N PRO A 69 3.31 -7.79 -14.96
CA PRO A 69 4.24 -8.86 -15.35
C PRO A 69 5.61 -8.76 -14.66
N LYS A 70 5.94 -7.64 -14.04
CA LYS A 70 7.16 -7.48 -13.25
C LYS A 70 7.04 -8.03 -11.82
N ASN A 71 5.85 -8.50 -11.41
CA ASN A 71 5.56 -9.06 -10.09
C ASN A 71 5.89 -8.12 -8.92
N SER A 72 5.82 -6.82 -9.18
CA SER A 72 6.15 -5.78 -8.22
C SER A 72 5.17 -4.61 -8.32
N GLY A 73 5.14 -3.79 -7.28
CA GLY A 73 4.32 -2.61 -7.20
C GLY A 73 4.30 -2.00 -5.81
N VAL A 74 3.46 -1.00 -5.64
CA VAL A 74 3.26 -0.31 -4.37
C VAL A 74 1.81 -0.48 -3.93
N ILE A 75 1.60 -1.02 -2.72
CA ILE A 75 0.25 -1.05 -2.13
C ILE A 75 -0.12 0.36 -1.73
N GLU A 76 -1.18 0.90 -2.33
CA GLU A 76 -1.68 2.25 -2.09
C GLU A 76 -2.79 2.29 -1.06
N SER A 77 -3.69 1.32 -1.10
CA SER A 77 -4.81 1.28 -0.16
C SER A 77 -5.31 -0.13 0.11
N VAL A 78 -5.95 -0.30 1.26
CA VAL A 78 -6.74 -1.48 1.60
C VAL A 78 -8.10 -1.04 2.11
N GLN A 79 -9.13 -1.82 1.77
CA GLN A 79 -10.49 -1.62 2.22
C GLN A 79 -11.12 -2.96 2.58
N ILE A 80 -11.82 -2.99 3.72
CA ILE A 80 -12.64 -4.11 4.13
C ILE A 80 -14.08 -3.62 4.24
N ASN A 81 -14.99 -4.28 3.53
CA ASN A 81 -16.41 -3.98 3.53
C ASN A 81 -17.18 -5.12 4.16
N PHE A 82 -18.14 -4.79 5.02
CA PHE A 82 -19.14 -5.70 5.55
C PHE A 82 -20.53 -5.24 5.13
N LYS A 83 -21.39 -6.17 4.75
CA LYS A 83 -22.81 -5.89 4.49
C LYS A 83 -23.58 -5.62 5.78
N SER A 84 -23.08 -6.08 6.91
CA SER A 84 -23.64 -5.85 8.24
C SER A 84 -22.87 -4.77 9.00
N ALA A 85 -23.50 -4.19 10.01
CA ALA A 85 -22.88 -3.24 10.91
C ALA A 85 -21.82 -3.93 11.76
N GLN A 86 -20.56 -3.43 11.69
CA GLN A 86 -19.45 -3.88 12.50
C GLN A 86 -18.86 -2.68 13.25
N THR A 87 -18.47 -2.92 14.52
CA THR A 87 -17.77 -1.92 15.35
C THR A 87 -16.39 -2.39 15.81
N ALA A 88 -16.05 -3.63 15.49
CA ALA A 88 -14.75 -4.22 15.83
C ALA A 88 -13.64 -3.64 15.00
N GLU A 89 -12.42 -3.74 15.49
CA GLU A 89 -11.21 -3.39 14.76
C GLU A 89 -10.73 -4.60 13.94
N PHE A 90 -9.94 -4.31 12.89
CA PHE A 90 -9.34 -5.33 12.05
C PHE A 90 -7.87 -5.03 11.82
N ASP A 91 -7.08 -6.09 11.78
CA ASP A 91 -5.68 -6.06 11.44
C ASP A 91 -5.47 -6.79 10.12
N VAL A 92 -4.68 -6.19 9.22
CA VAL A 92 -4.34 -6.78 7.92
C VAL A 92 -2.85 -7.04 7.87
N SER A 93 -2.48 -8.30 7.64
CA SER A 93 -1.10 -8.72 7.38
C SER A 93 -0.95 -9.10 5.93
N PHE A 94 -0.04 -8.44 5.22
CA PHE A 94 0.34 -8.80 3.85
C PHE A 94 1.53 -9.75 3.86
N PHE A 95 1.64 -10.57 2.82
CA PHE A 95 2.74 -11.49 2.62
C PHE A 95 3.45 -11.21 1.28
N LYS A 96 4.78 -11.11 1.31
CA LYS A 96 5.61 -10.95 0.10
C LYS A 96 5.79 -12.25 -0.69
N ALA A 97 5.39 -13.39 -0.13
CA ALA A 97 5.36 -14.69 -0.78
C ALA A 97 4.17 -15.48 -0.24
N GLN A 98 3.68 -16.47 -1.01
CA GLN A 98 2.60 -17.33 -0.55
C GLN A 98 2.99 -18.07 0.73
N PRO A 99 2.24 -17.91 1.84
CA PRO A 99 2.54 -18.57 3.10
C PRO A 99 2.08 -20.03 3.08
N SER A 100 2.80 -20.89 2.35
CA SER A 100 2.38 -22.26 2.05
C SER A 100 2.52 -23.24 3.20
N ASN A 101 3.28 -22.88 4.25
CA ASN A 101 3.50 -23.74 5.43
C ASN A 101 2.64 -23.31 6.63
N SER A 102 1.96 -22.17 6.51
CA SER A 102 1.13 -21.60 7.57
C SER A 102 -0.34 -21.98 7.38
N THR A 103 -1.10 -21.96 8.47
CA THR A 103 -2.53 -22.24 8.44
C THR A 103 -3.33 -21.03 8.92
N PHE A 104 -4.28 -20.61 8.10
CA PHE A 104 -5.18 -19.48 8.35
C PHE A 104 -6.62 -19.94 8.21
N THR A 105 -7.07 -20.69 9.21
CA THR A 105 -8.46 -21.16 9.26
C THR A 105 -9.36 -20.03 9.77
N ASP A 106 -10.46 -19.79 9.06
CA ASP A 106 -11.47 -18.85 9.51
C ASP A 106 -11.97 -19.18 10.91
N HIS A 107 -12.21 -18.16 11.74
CA HIS A 107 -12.66 -18.28 13.13
C HIS A 107 -11.67 -19.00 14.07
N ALA A 108 -10.40 -19.09 13.71
CA ALA A 108 -9.33 -19.66 14.55
C ALA A 108 -8.13 -18.71 14.61
N ALA A 109 -7.28 -18.88 15.63
CA ALA A 109 -6.02 -18.15 15.70
C ALA A 109 -5.10 -18.53 14.54
N PRO A 110 -4.35 -17.56 13.94
CA PRO A 110 -3.41 -17.86 12.87
C PRO A 110 -2.26 -18.73 13.37
N ALA A 111 -1.90 -19.76 12.60
CA ALA A 111 -0.74 -20.59 12.88
C ALA A 111 0.35 -20.31 11.82
N ILE A 112 1.26 -19.39 12.14
CA ILE A 112 2.34 -18.97 11.24
C ILE A 112 3.53 -19.90 11.44
N ALA A 113 3.91 -20.64 10.40
CA ALA A 113 5.10 -21.47 10.40
C ALA A 113 6.38 -20.59 10.33
N ALA A 114 7.45 -21.06 10.98
CA ALA A 114 8.73 -20.35 10.98
C ALA A 114 9.28 -20.08 9.56
N ALA A 115 9.00 -20.97 8.61
CA ALA A 115 9.40 -20.82 7.21
C ALA A 115 8.74 -19.61 6.53
N ASP A 116 7.51 -19.25 6.93
CA ASP A 116 6.74 -18.14 6.35
C ASP A 116 6.88 -16.83 7.15
N ALA A 117 7.43 -16.88 8.37
CA ALA A 117 7.47 -15.73 9.29
C ALA A 117 8.18 -14.50 8.70
N PHE A 118 9.24 -14.70 7.89
CA PHE A 118 9.96 -13.60 7.25
C PHE A 118 9.29 -13.07 5.97
N SER A 119 8.19 -13.68 5.54
CA SER A 119 7.37 -13.19 4.43
C SER A 119 6.29 -12.23 4.87
N VAL A 120 5.99 -12.16 6.16
CA VAL A 120 4.98 -11.25 6.74
C VAL A 120 5.50 -9.82 6.70
N LEU A 121 4.67 -8.89 6.22
CA LEU A 121 4.93 -7.46 6.28
C LEU A 121 4.40 -6.85 7.58
N PRO A 122 4.78 -5.61 7.93
CA PRO A 122 4.23 -4.93 9.09
C PRO A 122 2.70 -4.93 9.09
N LEU A 123 2.13 -5.15 10.26
CA LEU A 123 0.70 -5.18 10.50
C LEU A 123 0.07 -3.82 10.22
N LEU A 124 -1.03 -3.82 9.49
CA LEU A 124 -1.86 -2.64 9.26
C LEU A 124 -3.11 -2.72 10.12
N GLN A 125 -3.30 -1.77 11.01
CA GLN A 125 -4.47 -1.69 11.89
C GLN A 125 -5.56 -0.80 11.27
N LEU A 126 -6.77 -1.33 11.19
CA LEU A 126 -7.97 -0.62 10.74
C LEU A 126 -8.89 -0.44 11.95
N THR A 127 -8.72 0.68 12.66
CA THR A 127 -9.32 0.89 13.99
C THR A 127 -10.71 1.51 13.97
N ASN A 128 -11.08 2.20 12.88
CA ASN A 128 -12.36 2.89 12.81
C ASN A 128 -13.03 2.65 11.45
N PRO A 129 -14.35 2.40 11.44
CA PRO A 129 -15.10 2.41 10.20
C PRO A 129 -15.03 3.80 9.55
N LYS A 130 -14.67 3.85 8.27
CA LYS A 130 -14.61 5.10 7.50
C LYS A 130 -15.99 5.55 7.03
N SER A 131 -16.89 4.60 6.82
CA SER A 131 -18.23 4.84 6.31
C SER A 131 -19.17 3.78 6.83
N VAL A 132 -20.37 4.21 7.19
CA VAL A 132 -21.50 3.33 7.49
C VAL A 132 -22.63 3.80 6.59
N LEU A 133 -23.00 3.00 5.61
CA LEU A 133 -24.09 3.24 4.68
C LEU A 133 -25.25 2.30 5.01
N GLY A 134 -26.20 2.82 5.80
CA GLY A 134 -27.28 1.97 6.28
C GLY A 134 -26.81 0.92 7.27
N THR A 135 -26.83 -0.36 6.87
CA THR A 135 -26.31 -1.51 7.67
C THR A 135 -24.89 -1.90 7.28
N GLU A 136 -24.32 -1.29 6.24
CA GLU A 136 -22.99 -1.64 5.74
C GLU A 136 -21.89 -0.89 6.50
N THR A 137 -20.76 -1.54 6.70
CA THR A 137 -19.59 -0.94 7.34
C THR A 137 -18.36 -1.08 6.46
N THR A 138 -17.66 0.02 6.25
CA THR A 138 -16.41 0.07 5.50
C THR A 138 -15.26 0.51 6.40
N TYR A 139 -14.19 -0.26 6.40
CA TYR A 139 -12.89 0.09 6.94
C TYR A 139 -11.94 0.35 5.78
N GLY A 140 -11.08 1.35 5.88
CA GLY A 140 -10.14 1.60 4.83
C GLY A 140 -8.98 2.49 5.26
N GLN A 141 -7.83 2.26 4.65
CA GLN A 141 -6.67 3.10 4.75
C GLN A 141 -6.04 3.29 3.37
N SER A 142 -5.67 4.52 3.06
CA SER A 142 -5.02 4.92 1.83
C SER A 142 -3.66 5.57 2.11
N GLY A 143 -2.84 5.71 1.07
CA GLY A 143 -1.51 6.32 1.19
C GLY A 143 -0.52 5.41 1.92
N LEU A 144 -0.64 4.08 1.77
CA LEU A 144 0.22 3.12 2.45
C LEU A 144 1.66 3.19 1.95
N GLY A 145 1.88 3.36 0.64
CA GLY A 145 3.20 3.47 0.04
C GLY A 145 4.10 2.24 0.25
N THR A 146 3.52 1.06 0.48
CA THR A 146 4.28 -0.17 0.77
C THR A 146 4.73 -0.83 -0.52
N ALA A 147 6.02 -0.68 -0.85
CA ALA A 147 6.61 -1.32 -2.02
C ALA A 147 6.79 -2.83 -1.81
N LEU A 148 6.40 -3.62 -2.80
CA LEU A 148 6.51 -5.08 -2.80
C LEU A 148 7.10 -5.61 -4.11
N ASN A 149 7.88 -6.67 -3.95
CA ASN A 149 8.22 -7.59 -5.04
C ASN A 149 7.94 -9.00 -4.51
N THR A 150 6.90 -9.63 -5.05
CA THR A 150 6.41 -10.92 -4.57
C THR A 150 6.97 -12.11 -5.36
N GLY A 151 7.64 -11.86 -6.50
CA GLY A 151 8.00 -12.92 -7.45
C GLY A 151 6.79 -13.59 -8.10
N SER A 152 5.60 -13.05 -7.90
CA SER A 152 4.32 -13.55 -8.41
C SER A 152 3.42 -12.37 -8.78
N THR A 153 2.47 -12.59 -9.67
CA THR A 153 1.42 -11.59 -10.00
C THR A 153 0.39 -11.44 -8.89
N SER A 154 0.37 -12.34 -7.90
CA SER A 154 -0.61 -12.38 -6.82
C SER A 154 -0.11 -11.71 -5.54
N LEU A 155 -1.05 -11.18 -4.76
CA LEU A 155 -0.85 -10.71 -3.40
C LEU A 155 -1.62 -11.62 -2.42
N TRP A 156 -1.01 -11.92 -1.29
CA TRP A 156 -1.62 -12.68 -0.21
C TRP A 156 -1.76 -11.81 1.02
N LEU A 157 -2.89 -11.93 1.69
CA LEU A 157 -3.13 -11.24 2.95
C LEU A 157 -4.01 -12.08 3.89
N VAL A 158 -3.93 -11.78 5.16
CA VAL A 158 -4.77 -12.33 6.21
C VAL A 158 -5.37 -11.18 6.99
N VAL A 159 -6.66 -11.27 7.26
CA VAL A 159 -7.36 -10.36 8.17
C VAL A 159 -7.52 -11.06 9.51
N THR A 160 -7.11 -10.41 10.59
CA THR A 160 -7.40 -10.83 11.96
C THR A 160 -8.18 -9.73 12.67
N THR A 161 -8.79 -10.05 13.78
CA THR A 161 -9.53 -9.07 14.58
C THR A 161 -9.02 -9.01 16.02
N PRO A 162 -8.65 -7.84 16.53
CA PRO A 162 -8.43 -7.67 17.98
C PRO A 162 -9.73 -7.57 18.77
N GLY A 163 -10.88 -7.44 18.08
CA GLY A 163 -12.21 -7.36 18.66
C GLY A 163 -13.04 -8.63 18.50
N THR A 164 -14.36 -8.47 18.55
CA THR A 164 -15.34 -9.56 18.46
C THR A 164 -16.40 -9.27 17.39
N PRO A 165 -16.02 -9.14 16.09
CA PRO A 165 -17.00 -8.90 15.03
C PRO A 165 -17.98 -10.06 14.93
N THR A 166 -19.19 -9.75 14.45
CA THR A 166 -20.25 -10.75 14.23
C THR A 166 -20.83 -10.56 12.84
N PRO A 167 -20.24 -11.16 11.79
CA PRO A 167 -20.80 -11.12 10.44
C PRO A 167 -22.21 -11.71 10.41
N ALA A 168 -23.12 -11.10 9.66
CA ALA A 168 -24.50 -11.56 9.57
C ALA A 168 -24.69 -12.78 8.67
N SER A 169 -23.73 -13.06 7.78
CA SER A 169 -23.78 -14.20 6.85
C SER A 169 -22.37 -14.64 6.44
N THR A 170 -22.25 -15.80 5.82
CA THR A 170 -20.97 -16.31 5.32
C THR A 170 -20.41 -15.54 4.12
N SER A 171 -21.20 -14.68 3.49
CA SER A 171 -20.82 -13.80 2.38
C SER A 171 -20.84 -12.32 2.77
N ASP A 172 -20.66 -12.02 4.05
CA ASP A 172 -20.79 -10.67 4.60
C ASP A 172 -19.60 -9.78 4.29
N MET A 173 -18.42 -10.35 4.07
CA MET A 173 -17.15 -9.64 3.97
C MET A 173 -16.63 -9.57 2.53
N GLN A 174 -16.03 -8.43 2.18
CA GLN A 174 -15.20 -8.24 0.98
C GLN A 174 -13.92 -7.49 1.37
N VAL A 175 -12.80 -7.89 0.80
CA VAL A 175 -11.51 -7.20 0.94
C VAL A 175 -11.08 -6.71 -0.44
N CYS A 176 -10.75 -5.42 -0.54
CA CYS A 176 -10.23 -4.80 -1.74
C CYS A 176 -8.86 -4.18 -1.47
N VAL A 177 -7.95 -4.30 -2.42
CA VAL A 177 -6.62 -3.69 -2.35
C VAL A 177 -6.34 -2.96 -3.64
N THR A 178 -5.82 -1.74 -3.52
CA THR A 178 -5.33 -0.97 -4.68
C THR A 178 -3.81 -1.02 -4.71
N VAL A 179 -3.26 -1.35 -5.85
CA VAL A 179 -1.82 -1.43 -6.10
C VAL A 179 -1.46 -0.57 -7.31
N LEU A 180 -0.39 0.19 -7.18
CA LEU A 180 0.30 0.79 -8.32
C LEU A 180 1.32 -0.24 -8.80
N ALA A 181 0.99 -0.97 -9.87
CA ALA A 181 1.83 -2.02 -10.43
C ALA A 181 2.90 -1.45 -11.38
N ASP A 182 4.09 -2.05 -11.37
CA ASP A 182 5.22 -1.67 -12.26
C ASP A 182 5.03 -2.13 -13.71
#